data_9c885ba11e38a4ac965aa6303316442c
#
_entry.id   9c885ba11e38a4ac965aa6303316442c
#
_cell.length_a   1.000
_cell.length_b   1.000
_cell.length_c   1.000
_cell.angle_alpha   90.00
_cell.angle_beta   90.00
_cell.angle_gamma   90.00
#
_symmetry.space_group_name_H-M   'P 1'
#
loop_
_entity.id
_entity.type
_entity.pdbx_description
1 polymer ?
#
loop_
_entity_poly.entity_id
_entity_poly.type
_entity_poly.pdbx_seq_one_letter_code
_entity_poly.pdbx_strand_id
1 'polypeptide(L)'
;MLEEQYEHLQEGDDFSLLVDTLARAGIETRGIRVDPTVFTTLAFVTLVDGERSFSFARKPGADTVLRFDELELSLIDQSRAFHFGALSLTDEPARSATRQAVAYARAQGKLVTFDPNYRPPLWRSEAQARAETLWGLEQADVVKLSDEELSFLWGCTPEEGARRLR
;
A
#
# COMPACT_ATOMS: atom_id res chain seq x y z
N MET A 1 12.67 16.28 -23.53
CA MET A 1 13.16 14.98 -22.98
C MET A 1 12.16 14.28 -22.03
N LEU A 2 11.12 14.93 -21.50
CA LEU A 2 10.01 14.27 -20.80
C LEU A 2 8.81 13.98 -21.71
N GLU A 3 8.63 14.74 -22.78
CA GLU A 3 7.53 14.55 -23.75
C GLU A 3 7.68 13.29 -24.61
N GLU A 4 8.90 12.90 -24.98
CA GLU A 4 9.14 11.71 -25.81
C GLU A 4 8.83 10.36 -25.14
N GLN A 5 8.74 10.31 -23.81
CA GLN A 5 8.38 9.07 -23.10
C GLN A 5 6.87 8.83 -23.02
N TYR A 6 6.04 9.83 -23.30
CA TYR A 6 4.58 9.72 -23.20
C TYR A 6 3.88 9.50 -24.56
N GLU A 7 4.58 9.67 -25.70
CA GLU A 7 3.98 9.49 -27.04
C GLU A 7 3.58 8.05 -27.41
N HIS A 8 3.94 7.08 -26.58
CA HIS A 8 3.63 5.66 -26.84
C HIS A 8 2.55 5.05 -25.94
N LEU A 9 1.95 5.84 -25.04
CA LEU A 9 0.87 5.35 -24.17
C LEU A 9 -0.47 5.60 -24.87
N GLN A 10 -1.00 4.58 -25.53
CA GLN A 10 -2.38 4.61 -26.04
C GLN A 10 -3.36 4.36 -24.88
N GLU A 11 -4.55 4.94 -24.97
CA GLU A 11 -5.62 4.73 -23.99
C GLU A 11 -5.90 3.23 -23.84
N GLY A 12 -5.62 2.66 -22.65
CA GLY A 12 -5.73 1.23 -22.36
C GLY A 12 -4.42 0.46 -22.22
N ASP A 13 -3.26 1.01 -22.66
CA ASP A 13 -1.97 0.31 -22.60
C ASP A 13 -1.31 0.31 -21.23
N ASP A 14 -1.63 1.28 -20.37
CA ASP A 14 -0.96 1.46 -19.07
C ASP A 14 -1.19 0.28 -18.12
N PHE A 15 -2.39 -0.28 -18.11
CA PHE A 15 -2.72 -1.40 -17.23
C PHE A 15 -2.07 -2.71 -17.72
N SER A 16 -2.11 -2.99 -19.02
CA SER A 16 -1.48 -4.18 -19.58
C SER A 16 0.02 -4.19 -19.34
N LEU A 17 0.68 -3.03 -19.48
CA LEU A 17 2.11 -2.87 -19.19
C LEU A 17 2.45 -3.19 -17.74
N LEU A 18 1.63 -2.76 -16.76
CA LEU A 18 1.84 -3.05 -15.34
C LEU A 18 1.72 -4.55 -15.06
N VAL A 19 0.64 -5.18 -15.54
CA VAL A 19 0.41 -6.63 -15.36
C VAL A 19 1.51 -7.45 -16.03
N ASP A 20 1.89 -7.10 -17.27
CA ASP A 20 2.94 -7.77 -18.01
C ASP A 20 4.30 -7.64 -17.31
N THR A 21 4.59 -6.48 -16.74
CA THR A 21 5.83 -6.26 -16.00
C THR A 21 5.90 -7.16 -14.77
N LEU A 22 4.80 -7.27 -14.01
CA LEU A 22 4.72 -8.17 -12.86
C LEU A 22 4.84 -9.65 -13.28
N ALA A 23 4.15 -10.04 -14.35
CA ALA A 23 4.21 -11.40 -14.87
C ALA A 23 5.62 -11.77 -15.34
N ARG A 24 6.32 -10.88 -16.06
CA ARG A 24 7.73 -11.06 -16.47
C ARG A 24 8.69 -11.17 -15.29
N ALA A 25 8.37 -10.51 -14.17
CA ALA A 25 9.11 -10.63 -12.92
C ALA A 25 8.80 -11.94 -12.16
N GLY A 26 7.92 -12.80 -12.69
CA GLY A 26 7.51 -14.05 -12.05
C GLY A 26 6.53 -13.88 -10.91
N ILE A 27 5.85 -12.73 -10.84
CA ILE A 27 4.83 -12.44 -9.82
C ILE A 27 3.48 -12.99 -10.30
N GLU A 28 2.76 -13.68 -9.41
CA GLU A 28 1.41 -14.17 -9.68
C GLU A 28 0.42 -13.00 -9.81
N THR A 29 -0.23 -12.88 -10.97
CA THR A 29 -1.09 -11.73 -11.32
C THR A 29 -2.58 -12.00 -11.17
N ARG A 30 -3.01 -13.24 -10.89
CA ARG A 30 -4.46 -13.57 -10.76
C ARG A 30 -5.16 -12.85 -9.60
N GLY A 31 -4.40 -12.29 -8.66
CA GLY A 31 -4.94 -11.45 -7.57
C GLY A 31 -5.16 -10.00 -7.95
N ILE A 32 -4.73 -9.58 -9.14
CA ILE A 32 -4.94 -8.21 -9.61
C ILE A 32 -6.40 -8.03 -10.03
N ARG A 33 -7.05 -6.98 -9.53
CA ARG A 33 -8.40 -6.59 -9.94
C ARG A 33 -8.35 -5.36 -10.82
N VAL A 34 -9.11 -5.40 -11.90
CA VAL A 34 -9.32 -4.26 -12.81
C VAL A 34 -10.70 -3.70 -12.55
N ASP A 35 -10.76 -2.43 -12.23
CA ASP A 35 -12.02 -1.70 -12.14
C ASP A 35 -12.13 -0.74 -13.35
N PRO A 36 -13.10 -0.97 -14.26
CA PRO A 36 -13.25 -0.12 -15.44
C PRO A 36 -13.91 1.24 -15.14
N THR A 37 -14.29 1.50 -13.91
CA THR A 37 -15.05 2.70 -13.52
C THR A 37 -14.20 3.76 -12.84
N VAL A 38 -12.98 3.42 -12.43
CA VAL A 38 -12.05 4.33 -11.76
C VAL A 38 -10.64 4.24 -12.37
N PHE A 39 -9.93 5.34 -12.32
CA PHE A 39 -8.55 5.41 -12.83
C PHE A 39 -7.57 4.76 -11.86
N THR A 40 -6.48 4.21 -12.41
CA THR A 40 -5.31 3.84 -11.62
C THR A 40 -4.74 5.08 -10.93
N THR A 41 -4.39 4.96 -9.66
CA THR A 41 -3.72 6.03 -8.92
C THR A 41 -2.40 6.41 -9.59
N LEU A 42 -2.20 7.69 -9.86
CA LEU A 42 -0.95 8.23 -10.36
C LEU A 42 -0.16 8.89 -9.24
N ALA A 43 1.11 8.56 -9.13
CA ALA A 43 2.06 9.20 -8.23
C ALA A 43 3.07 10.02 -9.04
N PHE A 44 3.10 11.32 -8.81
CA PHE A 44 4.08 12.22 -9.41
C PHE A 44 5.20 12.43 -8.40
N VAL A 45 6.43 12.15 -8.81
CA VAL A 45 7.61 12.32 -7.98
C VAL A 45 8.44 13.45 -8.55
N THR A 46 8.63 14.51 -7.77
CA THR A 46 9.52 15.62 -8.11
C THR A 46 10.74 15.58 -7.20
N LEU A 47 11.90 15.93 -7.77
CA LEU A 47 13.14 16.08 -7.01
C LEU A 47 13.44 17.57 -6.89
N VAL A 48 13.53 18.06 -5.65
CA VAL A 48 13.93 19.45 -5.34
C VAL A 48 15.12 19.36 -4.40
N ASP A 49 16.27 19.84 -4.83
CA ASP A 49 17.53 19.82 -4.07
C ASP A 49 17.91 18.42 -3.52
N GLY A 50 17.57 17.35 -4.30
CA GLY A 50 17.84 15.97 -3.91
C GLY A 50 16.74 15.33 -3.03
N GLU A 51 15.80 16.10 -2.54
CA GLU A 51 14.65 15.62 -1.76
C GLU A 51 13.48 15.24 -2.67
N ARG A 52 12.80 14.13 -2.32
CA ARG A 52 11.64 13.63 -3.07
C ARG A 52 10.36 14.24 -2.53
N SER A 53 9.60 14.89 -3.41
CA SER A 53 8.24 15.31 -3.13
C SER A 53 7.25 14.46 -3.92
N PHE A 54 6.13 14.09 -3.29
CA PHE A 54 5.09 13.25 -3.89
C PHE A 54 3.79 14.02 -4.02
N SER A 55 3.19 13.95 -5.20
CA SER A 55 1.81 14.37 -5.46
C SER A 55 1.01 13.21 -6.04
N PHE A 56 -0.28 13.13 -5.74
CA PHE A 56 -1.10 11.98 -6.13
C PHE A 56 -2.40 12.41 -6.81
N ALA A 57 -2.74 11.76 -7.92
CA ALA A 57 -4.08 11.75 -8.49
C ALA A 57 -4.77 10.45 -8.06
N ARG A 58 -5.65 10.51 -7.01
CA ARG A 58 -6.20 9.34 -6.30
C ARG A 58 -7.62 9.56 -5.76
N LYS A 59 -8.46 10.36 -6.42
CA LYS A 59 -9.81 10.63 -5.88
C LYS A 59 -10.91 10.43 -6.93
N PRO A 60 -11.47 9.19 -7.03
CA PRO A 60 -11.00 7.93 -6.48
C PRO A 60 -9.86 7.34 -7.31
N GLY A 61 -8.97 6.58 -6.67
CA GLY A 61 -8.03 5.70 -7.35
C GLY A 61 -8.49 4.24 -7.22
N ALA A 62 -8.19 3.38 -8.18
CA ALA A 62 -8.62 1.98 -8.19
C ALA A 62 -8.19 1.22 -6.92
N ASP A 63 -7.04 1.57 -6.35
CA ASP A 63 -6.55 1.00 -5.09
C ASP A 63 -7.39 1.36 -3.85
N THR A 64 -8.25 2.37 -3.93
CA THR A 64 -9.14 2.78 -2.83
C THR A 64 -10.50 2.09 -2.86
N VAL A 65 -10.88 1.47 -3.96
CA VAL A 65 -12.22 0.89 -4.15
C VAL A 65 -12.26 -0.63 -4.01
N LEU A 66 -11.12 -1.28 -3.80
CA LEU A 66 -11.00 -2.73 -3.62
C LEU A 66 -11.86 -3.20 -2.44
N ARG A 67 -12.63 -4.26 -2.65
CA ARG A 67 -13.53 -4.87 -1.66
C ARG A 67 -13.02 -6.25 -1.25
N PHE A 68 -13.37 -6.70 -0.05
CA PHE A 68 -12.91 -8.00 0.46
C PHE A 68 -13.44 -9.19 -0.37
N ASP A 69 -14.68 -9.12 -0.85
CA ASP A 69 -15.32 -10.14 -1.69
C ASP A 69 -14.69 -10.27 -3.09
N GLU A 70 -13.84 -9.33 -3.48
CA GLU A 70 -13.09 -9.36 -4.73
C GLU A 70 -11.70 -10.00 -4.57
N LEU A 71 -11.27 -10.28 -3.35
CA LEU A 71 -9.94 -10.84 -3.11
C LEU A 71 -9.87 -12.33 -3.49
N GLU A 72 -8.76 -12.71 -4.12
CA GLU A 72 -8.43 -14.11 -4.40
C GLU A 72 -7.81 -14.75 -3.13
N LEU A 73 -8.67 -15.17 -2.20
CA LEU A 73 -8.25 -15.70 -0.90
C LEU A 73 -7.34 -16.93 -1.01
N SER A 74 -7.45 -17.70 -2.10
CA SER A 74 -6.58 -18.86 -2.33
C SER A 74 -5.09 -18.47 -2.44
N LEU A 75 -4.77 -17.22 -2.80
CA LEU A 75 -3.40 -16.72 -2.78
C LEU A 75 -2.89 -16.57 -1.34
N ILE A 76 -3.76 -16.13 -0.43
CA ILE A 76 -3.42 -16.06 1.00
C ILE A 76 -3.23 -17.48 1.55
N ASP A 77 -4.13 -18.43 1.20
CA ASP A 77 -4.04 -19.82 1.65
C ASP A 77 -2.75 -20.50 1.22
N GLN A 78 -2.26 -20.22 0.01
CA GLN A 78 -1.04 -20.79 -0.54
C GLN A 78 0.24 -20.05 -0.12
N SER A 79 0.12 -18.86 0.49
CA SER A 79 1.27 -18.08 0.91
C SER A 79 1.81 -18.55 2.29
N ARG A 80 3.06 -18.20 2.59
CA ARG A 80 3.65 -18.32 3.93
C ARG A 80 3.52 -17.04 4.73
N ALA A 81 3.46 -15.91 4.03
CA ALA A 81 3.38 -14.60 4.63
C ALA A 81 2.34 -13.74 3.88
N PHE A 82 1.70 -12.85 4.63
CA PHE A 82 0.81 -11.82 4.12
C PHE A 82 1.41 -10.45 4.43
N HIS A 83 1.65 -9.65 3.40
CA HIS A 83 2.17 -8.30 3.55
C HIS A 83 1.10 -7.28 3.26
N PHE A 84 1.04 -6.21 4.07
CA PHE A 84 0.18 -5.07 3.81
C PHE A 84 0.87 -3.75 4.19
N GLY A 85 0.34 -2.64 3.66
CA GLY A 85 0.82 -1.30 3.97
C GLY A 85 -0.32 -0.38 4.41
N ALA A 86 0.02 0.80 4.94
CA ALA A 86 -0.99 1.72 5.41
C ALA A 86 -1.73 2.47 4.30
N LEU A 87 -1.24 2.46 3.07
CA LEU A 87 -1.88 3.15 1.95
C LEU A 87 -3.26 2.59 1.63
N SER A 88 -3.49 1.30 1.83
CA SER A 88 -4.81 0.67 1.69
C SER A 88 -5.76 0.94 2.87
N LEU A 89 -5.27 1.61 3.92
CA LEU A 89 -6.04 2.00 5.10
C LEU A 89 -6.54 3.45 5.06
N THR A 90 -6.26 4.20 4.00
CA THR A 90 -6.62 5.62 3.89
C THR A 90 -8.12 5.85 3.69
N ASP A 91 -8.77 5.01 2.88
CA ASP A 91 -10.15 5.19 2.42
C ASP A 91 -10.95 3.88 2.43
N GLU A 92 -12.28 4.01 2.50
CA GLU A 92 -13.20 2.89 2.29
C GLU A 92 -13.51 2.74 0.78
N PRO A 93 -13.80 1.52 0.32
CA PRO A 93 -13.90 0.24 1.05
C PRO A 93 -12.56 -0.48 1.27
N ALA A 94 -11.44 -0.01 0.69
CA ALA A 94 -10.15 -0.68 0.74
C ALA A 94 -9.63 -0.89 2.17
N ARG A 95 -9.90 0.05 3.09
CA ARG A 95 -9.57 -0.10 4.52
C ARG A 95 -10.26 -1.31 5.12
N SER A 96 -11.57 -1.43 4.95
CA SER A 96 -12.34 -2.58 5.44
C SER A 96 -11.90 -3.88 4.80
N ALA A 97 -11.60 -3.88 3.49
CA ALA A 97 -11.07 -5.04 2.79
C ALA A 97 -9.70 -5.47 3.35
N THR A 98 -8.79 -4.52 3.56
CA THR A 98 -7.47 -4.79 4.14
C THR A 98 -7.57 -5.36 5.54
N ARG A 99 -8.42 -4.79 6.40
CA ARG A 99 -8.63 -5.29 7.77
C ARG A 99 -9.17 -6.72 7.79
N GLN A 100 -10.11 -7.04 6.89
CA GLN A 100 -10.65 -8.40 6.77
C GLN A 100 -9.59 -9.37 6.22
N ALA A 101 -8.77 -8.95 5.24
CA ALA A 101 -7.69 -9.77 4.69
C ALA A 101 -6.61 -10.09 5.74
N VAL A 102 -6.23 -9.10 6.55
CA VAL A 102 -5.31 -9.30 7.69
C VAL A 102 -5.89 -10.29 8.69
N ALA A 103 -7.16 -10.12 9.08
CA ALA A 103 -7.82 -11.04 10.01
C ALA A 103 -7.89 -12.47 9.44
N TYR A 104 -8.19 -12.60 8.15
CA TYR A 104 -8.20 -13.89 7.44
C TYR A 104 -6.81 -14.53 7.44
N ALA A 105 -5.77 -13.79 7.04
CA ALA A 105 -4.40 -14.28 7.01
C ALA A 105 -3.94 -14.79 8.39
N ARG A 106 -4.24 -14.04 9.45
CA ARG A 106 -3.95 -14.44 10.84
C ARG A 106 -4.69 -15.73 11.23
N ALA A 107 -5.97 -15.84 10.87
CA ALA A 107 -6.77 -17.04 11.12
C ALA A 107 -6.21 -18.27 10.39
N GLN A 108 -5.57 -18.09 9.24
CA GLN A 108 -4.87 -19.13 8.48
C GLN A 108 -3.41 -19.36 8.96
N GLY A 109 -2.99 -18.73 10.07
CA GLY A 109 -1.65 -18.90 10.62
C GLY A 109 -0.52 -18.35 9.75
N LYS A 110 -0.80 -17.35 8.92
CA LYS A 110 0.23 -16.72 8.07
C LYS A 110 1.07 -15.75 8.87
N LEU A 111 2.38 -15.66 8.52
CA LEU A 111 3.22 -14.58 9.00
C LEU A 111 2.72 -13.25 8.44
N VAL A 112 2.33 -12.32 9.29
CA VAL A 112 1.83 -11.01 8.87
C VAL A 112 2.95 -9.98 8.96
N THR A 113 3.20 -9.26 7.86
CA THR A 113 4.22 -8.22 7.78
C THR A 113 3.62 -6.88 7.39
N PHE A 114 4.14 -5.79 7.94
CA PHE A 114 3.61 -4.45 7.75
C PHE A 114 4.71 -3.42 7.50
N ASP A 115 4.53 -2.59 6.48
CA ASP A 115 5.30 -1.37 6.21
C ASP A 115 4.30 -0.22 6.02
N PRO A 116 4.20 0.76 6.93
CA PRO A 116 3.26 1.87 6.79
C PRO A 116 3.45 2.64 5.50
N ASN A 117 4.69 2.85 5.09
CA ASN A 117 5.04 3.67 3.94
C ASN A 117 4.30 5.02 3.97
N TYR A 118 4.40 5.73 5.10
CA TYR A 118 3.60 6.92 5.40
C TYR A 118 3.77 8.01 4.35
N ARG A 119 2.63 8.47 3.82
CA ARG A 119 2.55 9.55 2.83
C ARG A 119 1.52 10.58 3.32
N PRO A 120 1.93 11.65 4.01
CA PRO A 120 1.04 12.64 4.60
C PRO A 120 -0.09 13.12 3.68
N PRO A 121 0.15 13.42 2.37
CA PRO A 121 -0.89 13.95 1.50
C PRO A 121 -2.06 13.01 1.22
N LEU A 122 -1.93 11.71 1.51
CA LEU A 122 -2.98 10.71 1.26
C LEU A 122 -3.97 10.57 2.42
N TRP A 123 -3.70 11.17 3.55
CA TRP A 123 -4.53 11.04 4.75
C TRP A 123 -5.44 12.24 4.94
N ARG A 124 -6.64 12.00 5.49
CA ARG A 124 -7.58 13.08 5.84
C ARG A 124 -7.11 13.90 7.03
N SER A 125 -6.37 13.26 7.93
CA SER A 125 -5.74 13.88 9.10
C SER A 125 -4.58 13.05 9.62
N GLU A 126 -3.66 13.71 10.31
CA GLU A 126 -2.57 13.07 11.03
C GLU A 126 -3.09 12.08 12.09
N ALA A 127 -4.18 12.43 12.76
CA ALA A 127 -4.79 11.56 13.77
C ALA A 127 -5.30 10.25 13.16
N GLN A 128 -5.91 10.29 11.97
CA GLN A 128 -6.31 9.08 11.24
C GLN A 128 -5.08 8.25 10.85
N ALA A 129 -4.07 8.89 10.25
CA ALA A 129 -2.84 8.21 9.84
C ALA A 129 -2.19 7.47 11.02
N ARG A 130 -2.08 8.15 12.16
CA ARG A 130 -1.51 7.58 13.39
C ARG A 130 -2.34 6.38 13.89
N ALA A 131 -3.66 6.52 13.96
CA ALA A 131 -4.55 5.47 14.44
C ALA A 131 -4.47 4.21 13.56
N GLU A 132 -4.52 4.38 12.22
CA GLU A 132 -4.43 3.26 11.29
C GLU A 132 -3.04 2.61 11.27
N THR A 133 -1.98 3.41 11.40
CA THR A 133 -0.62 2.86 11.50
C THR A 133 -0.43 2.07 12.79
N LEU A 134 -0.88 2.58 13.93
CA LEU A 134 -0.83 1.84 15.20
C LEU A 134 -1.62 0.54 15.14
N TRP A 135 -2.82 0.57 14.55
CA TRP A 135 -3.58 -0.65 14.30
C TRP A 135 -2.78 -1.67 13.47
N GLY A 136 -2.11 -1.22 12.39
CA GLY A 136 -1.29 -2.09 11.55
C GLY A 136 -0.13 -2.73 12.31
N LEU A 137 0.54 -1.96 13.19
CA LEU A 137 1.62 -2.46 14.05
C LEU A 137 1.12 -3.57 15.01
N GLU A 138 -0.09 -3.43 15.57
CA GLU A 138 -0.70 -4.42 16.46
C GLU A 138 -1.05 -5.73 15.75
N GLN A 139 -1.28 -5.68 14.42
CA GLN A 139 -1.65 -6.86 13.65
C GLN A 139 -0.46 -7.65 13.11
N ALA A 140 0.73 -7.05 13.02
CA ALA A 140 1.87 -7.62 12.32
C ALA A 140 2.83 -8.37 13.26
N ASP A 141 3.40 -9.46 12.76
CA ASP A 141 4.48 -10.20 13.41
C ASP A 141 5.86 -9.58 13.09
N VAL A 142 5.97 -8.94 11.92
CA VAL A 142 7.18 -8.22 11.49
C VAL A 142 6.80 -6.87 10.94
N VAL A 143 7.49 -5.82 11.38
CA VAL A 143 7.27 -4.45 10.93
C VAL A 143 8.56 -3.82 10.41
N LYS A 144 8.43 -2.98 9.39
CA LYS A 144 9.50 -2.07 8.94
C LYS A 144 9.01 -0.64 9.15
N LEU A 145 9.83 0.17 9.81
CA LEU A 145 9.56 1.59 10.03
C LEU A 145 10.78 2.42 9.63
N SER A 146 10.56 3.57 9.00
CA SER A 146 11.58 4.59 8.80
C SER A 146 11.74 5.48 10.03
N ASP A 147 12.83 6.26 10.06
CA ASP A 147 13.07 7.22 11.13
C ASP A 147 12.00 8.31 11.19
N GLU A 148 11.49 8.74 10.02
CA GLU A 148 10.39 9.69 9.94
C GLU A 148 9.09 9.11 10.51
N GLU A 149 8.82 7.83 10.25
CA GLU A 149 7.64 7.13 10.78
C GLU A 149 7.73 6.94 12.30
N LEU A 150 8.91 6.64 12.83
CA LEU A 150 9.16 6.58 14.26
C LEU A 150 8.97 7.95 14.93
N SER A 151 9.52 9.00 14.31
CA SER A 151 9.33 10.39 14.77
C SER A 151 7.86 10.77 14.73
N PHE A 152 7.14 10.46 13.65
CA PHE A 152 5.71 10.69 13.51
C PHE A 152 4.88 9.97 14.58
N LEU A 153 5.19 8.70 14.84
CA LEU A 153 4.42 7.89 15.79
C LEU A 153 4.72 8.23 17.24
N TRP A 154 5.98 8.44 17.59
CA TRP A 154 6.40 8.48 18.99
C TRP A 154 7.44 9.55 19.31
N GLY A 155 7.97 10.28 18.34
CA GLY A 155 9.03 11.26 18.53
C GLY A 155 10.29 10.64 19.17
N CYS A 156 10.64 9.42 18.77
CA CYS A 156 11.70 8.63 19.41
C CYS A 156 12.79 8.18 18.42
N THR A 157 13.92 7.74 18.94
CA THR A 157 15.00 7.16 18.14
C THR A 157 14.66 5.75 17.64
N PRO A 158 15.38 5.23 16.62
CA PRO A 158 15.20 3.84 16.16
C PRO A 158 15.35 2.80 17.27
N GLU A 159 16.30 2.97 18.18
CA GLU A 159 16.54 2.06 19.30
C GLU A 159 15.38 2.06 20.30
N GLU A 160 14.80 3.22 20.57
CA GLU A 160 13.63 3.37 21.43
C GLU A 160 12.39 2.79 20.77
N GLY A 161 12.19 3.03 19.46
CA GLY A 161 11.13 2.45 18.67
C GLY A 161 11.16 0.92 18.66
N ALA A 162 12.34 0.33 18.43
CA ALA A 162 12.54 -1.10 18.46
C ALA A 162 12.21 -1.74 19.83
N ARG A 163 12.42 -1.02 20.93
CA ARG A 163 12.05 -1.49 22.27
C ARG A 163 10.53 -1.45 22.53
N ARG A 164 9.83 -0.52 21.89
CA ARG A 164 8.35 -0.40 22.03
C ARG A 164 7.59 -1.48 21.25
N LEU A 165 8.23 -2.04 20.21
CA LEU A 165 7.66 -3.07 19.35
C LEU A 165 7.92 -4.50 19.83
N ARG A 166 8.65 -4.67 20.93
CA ARG A 166 8.90 -5.97 21.59
C ARG A 166 7.83 -6.26 22.65
#